data_1b21f5bab962992702daad45fe9cd960
#
_entry.id   1b21f5bab962992702daad45fe9cd960
#
_cell.length_a   1.000
_cell.length_b   1.000
_cell.length_c   1.000
_cell.angle_alpha   90.00
_cell.angle_beta   90.00
_cell.angle_gamma   90.00
#
_symmetry.space_group_name_H-M   'P 1'
#
loop_
_entity.id
_entity.type
_entity.pdbx_description
1 polymer ?
#
loop_
_entity_poly.entity_id
_entity_poly.type
_entity_poly.pdbx_seq_one_letter_code
_entity_poly.pdbx_strand_id
1 'polypeptide(L)'
;MVKETLICYAIIDNLTIKRRSLFFTMKEKAYYEKVNIKNETLLRNLQANMPPYCRQFFIGIEPTTSSRTRIAYAYDLGCFFDYLLETNPSCRDLTTQDLKLELLEQLTPLDIEEYLAYLKYYVKDGVEHTNDERGLKRKLASLRTFYHYLYKNDFIHQDPTFKVDMPKIHDKTIIRLD
;
A
#
# COMPACT_ATOMS: atom_id res chain seq x y z
N MET A 1 -1.63 66.30 -17.64
CA MET A 1 -2.97 65.66 -17.54
C MET A 1 -3.09 64.34 -18.31
N VAL A 2 -2.32 64.02 -19.33
CA VAL A 2 -2.49 62.76 -20.13
C VAL A 2 -1.72 61.59 -19.56
N LYS A 3 -0.69 61.76 -18.74
CA LYS A 3 0.12 60.68 -18.16
C LYS A 3 -0.52 59.96 -16.96
N GLU A 4 -1.36 60.64 -16.19
CA GLU A 4 -2.00 60.02 -15.01
C GLU A 4 -3.19 59.11 -15.38
N THR A 5 -3.87 59.41 -16.50
CA THR A 5 -4.97 58.59 -17.01
C THR A 5 -4.49 57.24 -17.56
N LEU A 6 -3.29 57.18 -18.19
CA LEU A 6 -2.71 55.93 -18.69
C LEU A 6 -2.25 54.97 -17.59
N ILE A 7 -1.77 55.51 -16.46
CA ILE A 7 -1.35 54.71 -15.31
C ILE A 7 -2.56 54.05 -14.62
N CYS A 8 -3.68 54.77 -14.51
CA CYS A 8 -4.92 54.20 -13.98
C CYS A 8 -5.48 53.06 -14.83
N TYR A 9 -5.45 53.16 -16.17
CA TYR A 9 -5.91 52.10 -17.05
C TYR A 9 -5.02 50.86 -16.96
N ALA A 10 -3.70 50.99 -16.88
CA ALA A 10 -2.77 49.90 -16.74
C ALA A 10 -2.91 49.16 -15.38
N ILE A 11 -3.28 49.84 -14.31
CA ILE A 11 -3.52 49.25 -12.98
C ILE A 11 -4.85 48.52 -12.97
N ILE A 12 -5.88 49.05 -13.64
CA ILE A 12 -7.21 48.39 -13.72
C ILE A 12 -7.13 47.14 -14.56
N ASP A 13 -6.38 47.12 -15.68
CA ASP A 13 -6.18 45.92 -16.49
C ASP A 13 -5.40 44.83 -15.74
N ASN A 14 -4.33 45.21 -14.99
CA ASN A 14 -3.60 44.26 -14.15
C ASN A 14 -4.43 43.66 -13.00
N LEU A 15 -5.32 44.46 -12.41
CA LEU A 15 -6.25 43.99 -11.39
C LEU A 15 -7.34 43.09 -11.99
N THR A 16 -7.78 43.35 -13.20
CA THR A 16 -8.77 42.56 -13.93
C THR A 16 -8.18 41.24 -14.43
N ILE A 17 -6.91 41.27 -14.90
CA ILE A 17 -6.17 40.05 -15.27
C ILE A 17 -5.85 39.19 -14.04
N LYS A 18 -5.43 39.80 -12.92
CA LYS A 18 -5.24 39.08 -11.65
C LYS A 18 -6.55 38.51 -11.10
N ARG A 19 -7.68 39.17 -11.22
CA ARG A 19 -8.99 38.64 -10.87
C ARG A 19 -9.44 37.52 -11.80
N ARG A 20 -9.17 37.59 -13.10
CA ARG A 20 -9.44 36.47 -14.05
C ARG A 20 -8.54 35.27 -13.83
N SER A 21 -7.29 35.43 -13.38
CA SER A 21 -6.44 34.31 -13.02
C SER A 21 -6.79 33.65 -11.66
N LEU A 22 -7.46 34.40 -10.76
CA LEU A 22 -8.00 33.88 -9.49
C LEU A 22 -9.36 33.21 -9.64
N PHE A 23 -10.08 33.42 -10.74
CA PHE A 23 -11.28 32.70 -11.16
C PHE A 23 -10.94 31.56 -12.13
N PHE A 24 -9.77 30.97 -12.03
CA PHE A 24 -9.64 29.58 -12.44
C PHE A 24 -10.51 28.79 -11.45
N THR A 25 -11.79 28.72 -11.79
CA THR A 25 -12.78 27.92 -11.07
C THR A 25 -12.15 26.56 -10.86
N MET A 26 -11.74 26.27 -9.63
CA MET A 26 -11.42 24.90 -9.23
C MET A 26 -12.68 24.10 -9.51
N LYS A 27 -12.74 23.49 -10.71
CA LYS A 27 -13.83 22.61 -11.12
C LYS A 27 -13.95 21.60 -10.00
N GLU A 28 -15.10 21.57 -9.35
CA GLU A 28 -15.29 20.66 -8.23
C GLU A 28 -15.00 19.23 -8.72
N LYS A 29 -13.99 18.59 -8.13
CA LYS A 29 -13.59 17.22 -8.54
C LYS A 29 -14.75 16.29 -8.34
N ALA A 30 -15.01 15.44 -9.32
CA ALA A 30 -16.01 14.39 -9.20
C ALA A 30 -15.73 13.51 -7.99
N TYR A 31 -16.76 12.90 -7.41
CA TYR A 31 -16.64 12.09 -6.20
C TYR A 31 -15.54 11.02 -6.31
N TYR A 32 -15.47 10.32 -7.45
CA TYR A 32 -14.43 9.29 -7.68
C TYR A 32 -13.01 9.86 -7.73
N GLU A 33 -12.82 11.10 -8.22
CA GLU A 33 -11.51 11.77 -8.21
C GLU A 33 -11.08 12.11 -6.79
N LYS A 34 -12.00 12.60 -5.95
CA LYS A 34 -11.75 12.86 -4.53
C LYS A 34 -11.34 11.59 -3.81
N VAL A 35 -12.04 10.47 -4.07
CA VAL A 35 -11.74 9.15 -3.51
C VAL A 35 -10.36 8.66 -3.96
N ASN A 36 -10.03 8.78 -5.25
CA ASN A 36 -8.73 8.37 -5.76
C ASN A 36 -7.58 9.18 -5.15
N ILE A 37 -7.73 10.50 -5.03
CA ILE A 37 -6.72 11.34 -4.38
C ILE A 37 -6.52 10.91 -2.92
N LYS A 38 -7.60 10.66 -2.18
CA LYS A 38 -7.53 10.17 -0.81
C LYS A 38 -6.79 8.84 -0.72
N ASN A 39 -7.12 7.92 -1.61
CA ASN A 39 -6.48 6.60 -1.67
C ASN A 39 -4.99 6.71 -1.99
N GLU A 40 -4.59 7.52 -2.97
CA GLU A 40 -3.18 7.72 -3.33
C GLU A 40 -2.40 8.40 -2.20
N THR A 41 -3.02 9.35 -1.49
CA THR A 41 -2.41 9.98 -0.31
C THR A 41 -2.19 8.95 0.81
N LEU A 42 -3.20 8.12 1.09
CA LEU A 42 -3.09 7.05 2.09
C LEU A 42 -1.99 6.04 1.70
N LEU A 43 -1.97 5.62 0.43
CA LEU A 43 -0.97 4.68 -0.07
C LEU A 43 0.46 5.22 0.08
N ARG A 44 0.69 6.50 -0.24
CA ARG A 44 1.99 7.16 -0.05
C ARG A 44 2.41 7.17 1.43
N ASN A 45 1.48 7.45 2.33
CA ASN A 45 1.75 7.44 3.78
C ASN A 45 2.13 6.03 4.27
N LEU A 46 1.43 5.00 3.80
CA LEU A 46 1.77 3.61 4.13
C LEU A 46 3.14 3.21 3.59
N GLN A 47 3.46 3.59 2.36
CA GLN A 47 4.76 3.31 1.73
C GLN A 47 5.93 4.02 2.41
N ALA A 48 5.71 5.19 3.02
CA ALA A 48 6.77 5.93 3.72
C ALA A 48 7.41 5.14 4.87
N ASN A 49 6.66 4.20 5.46
CA ASN A 49 7.13 3.35 6.56
C ASN A 49 7.58 1.96 6.08
N MET A 50 7.68 1.73 4.77
CA MET A 50 8.09 0.45 4.21
C MET A 50 9.54 0.46 3.73
N PRO A 51 10.14 -0.72 3.52
CA PRO A 51 11.45 -0.82 2.89
C PRO A 51 11.48 -0.14 1.50
N PRO A 52 12.60 0.47 1.09
CA PRO A 52 12.68 1.25 -0.15
C PRO A 52 12.30 0.47 -1.43
N TYR A 53 12.57 -0.83 -1.47
CA TYR A 53 12.23 -1.69 -2.62
C TYR A 53 10.71 -1.89 -2.81
N CYS A 54 9.90 -1.67 -1.77
CA CYS A 54 8.43 -1.71 -1.90
C CYS A 54 7.90 -0.63 -2.83
N ARG A 55 8.60 0.51 -2.96
CA ARG A 55 8.19 1.56 -3.89
C ARG A 55 8.19 1.06 -5.34
N GLN A 56 9.19 0.29 -5.75
CA GLN A 56 9.28 -0.27 -7.11
C GLN A 56 8.13 -1.26 -7.34
N PHE A 57 7.83 -2.09 -6.37
CA PHE A 57 6.68 -3.00 -6.41
C PHE A 57 5.37 -2.24 -6.67
N PHE A 58 5.05 -1.21 -5.87
CA PHE A 58 3.81 -0.46 -6.02
C PHE A 58 3.70 0.28 -7.34
N ILE A 59 4.81 0.80 -7.88
CA ILE A 59 4.87 1.38 -9.22
C ILE A 59 4.60 0.31 -10.28
N GLY A 60 5.23 -0.87 -10.15
CA GLY A 60 5.12 -1.95 -11.13
C GLY A 60 3.73 -2.56 -11.24
N ILE A 61 2.97 -2.62 -10.14
CA ILE A 61 1.61 -3.16 -10.14
C ILE A 61 0.52 -2.10 -10.41
N GLU A 62 0.87 -0.82 -10.45
CA GLU A 62 -0.09 0.27 -10.64
C GLU A 62 -0.95 0.11 -11.91
N PRO A 63 -0.39 -0.26 -13.09
CA PRO A 63 -1.18 -0.37 -14.32
C PRO A 63 -2.25 -1.47 -14.27
N THR A 64 -2.10 -2.46 -13.41
CA THR A 64 -2.96 -3.65 -13.36
C THR A 64 -3.84 -3.73 -12.12
N THR A 65 -3.71 -2.78 -11.18
CA THR A 65 -4.41 -2.83 -9.89
C THR A 65 -5.10 -1.53 -9.55
N SER A 66 -6.25 -1.62 -8.86
CA SER A 66 -6.92 -0.45 -8.33
C SER A 66 -6.17 0.16 -7.13
N SER A 67 -6.38 1.46 -6.85
CA SER A 67 -5.83 2.11 -5.66
C SER A 67 -6.24 1.40 -4.36
N ARG A 68 -7.46 0.86 -4.28
CA ARG A 68 -7.93 0.09 -3.12
C ARG A 68 -7.17 -1.23 -2.96
N THR A 69 -6.89 -1.93 -4.06
CA THR A 69 -6.09 -3.16 -4.05
C THR A 69 -4.68 -2.89 -3.56
N ARG A 70 -4.05 -1.81 -4.05
CA ARG A 70 -2.71 -1.41 -3.60
C ARG A 70 -2.66 -1.05 -2.11
N ILE A 71 -3.68 -0.37 -1.59
CA ILE A 71 -3.82 -0.09 -0.15
C ILE A 71 -3.92 -1.41 0.64
N ALA A 72 -4.74 -2.36 0.18
CA ALA A 72 -4.85 -3.66 0.84
C ALA A 72 -3.51 -4.40 0.86
N TYR A 73 -2.77 -4.38 -0.25
CA TYR A 73 -1.42 -4.95 -0.31
C TYR A 73 -0.46 -4.23 0.64
N ALA A 74 -0.53 -2.91 0.75
CA ALA A 74 0.29 -2.16 1.69
C ALA A 74 0.04 -2.57 3.14
N TYR A 75 -1.21 -2.73 3.56
CA TYR A 75 -1.52 -3.23 4.89
C TYR A 75 -1.05 -4.68 5.11
N ASP A 76 -1.21 -5.55 4.11
CA ASP A 76 -0.80 -6.95 4.23
C ASP A 76 0.72 -7.10 4.30
N LEU A 77 1.46 -6.34 3.49
CA LEU A 77 2.92 -6.31 3.54
C LEU A 77 3.43 -5.67 4.84
N GLY A 78 2.77 -4.59 5.32
CA GLY A 78 3.09 -4.02 6.63
C GLY A 78 2.97 -5.05 7.74
N CYS A 79 1.89 -5.83 7.76
CA CYS A 79 1.70 -6.91 8.73
C CYS A 79 2.79 -7.99 8.62
N PHE A 80 3.26 -8.30 7.41
CA PHE A 80 4.34 -9.26 7.21
C PHE A 80 5.69 -8.72 7.71
N PHE A 81 6.01 -7.47 7.45
CA PHE A 81 7.24 -6.86 7.95
C PHE A 81 7.25 -6.72 9.48
N ASP A 82 6.10 -6.36 10.07
CA ASP A 82 5.95 -6.34 11.53
C ASP A 82 6.23 -7.72 12.14
N TYR A 83 5.67 -8.79 11.54
CA TYR A 83 5.94 -10.16 11.94
C TYR A 83 7.43 -10.50 11.88
N LEU A 84 8.13 -10.14 10.80
CA LEU A 84 9.56 -10.38 10.68
C LEU A 84 10.37 -9.65 11.75
N LEU A 85 10.02 -8.40 12.07
CA LEU A 85 10.68 -7.62 13.13
C LEU A 85 10.46 -8.24 14.53
N GLU A 86 9.27 -8.79 14.76
CA GLU A 86 8.90 -9.38 16.05
C GLU A 86 9.52 -10.76 16.25
N THR A 87 9.54 -11.59 15.22
CA THR A 87 9.89 -13.02 15.36
C THR A 87 11.30 -13.38 14.91
N ASN A 88 11.90 -12.62 13.99
CA ASN A 88 13.24 -12.93 13.49
C ASN A 88 14.32 -12.27 14.38
N PRO A 89 15.16 -13.08 15.06
CA PRO A 89 16.22 -12.54 15.94
C PRO A 89 17.19 -11.60 15.22
N SER A 90 17.41 -11.78 13.92
CA SER A 90 18.28 -10.91 13.09
C SER A 90 17.69 -9.52 12.85
N CYS A 91 16.41 -9.32 13.14
CA CYS A 91 15.70 -8.06 12.93
C CYS A 91 15.44 -7.27 14.24
N ARG A 92 15.89 -7.77 15.39
CA ARG A 92 15.51 -7.25 16.72
C ARG A 92 15.74 -5.75 16.92
N ASP A 93 16.79 -5.19 16.29
CA ASP A 93 17.15 -3.78 16.41
C ASP A 93 16.90 -2.97 15.14
N LEU A 94 16.16 -3.55 14.19
CA LEU A 94 15.86 -2.93 12.90
C LEU A 94 14.49 -2.24 12.93
N THR A 95 14.34 -1.22 12.11
CA THR A 95 13.04 -0.68 11.73
C THR A 95 12.56 -1.34 10.44
N THR A 96 11.28 -1.18 10.11
CA THR A 96 10.73 -1.71 8.86
C THR A 96 11.50 -1.20 7.64
N GLN A 97 11.97 0.04 7.68
CA GLN A 97 12.73 0.66 6.58
C GLN A 97 14.14 0.05 6.40
N ASP A 98 14.70 -0.54 7.47
CA ASP A 98 16.04 -1.16 7.46
C ASP A 98 16.02 -2.61 6.96
N LEU A 99 14.84 -3.20 6.76
CA LEU A 99 14.71 -4.57 6.24
C LEU A 99 15.28 -4.66 4.83
N LYS A 100 16.37 -5.37 4.71
CA LYS A 100 17.08 -5.56 3.44
C LYS A 100 16.44 -6.67 2.61
N LEU A 101 16.66 -6.60 1.30
CA LEU A 101 16.13 -7.57 0.35
C LEU A 101 16.74 -8.96 0.55
N GLU A 102 18.01 -9.01 0.97
CA GLU A 102 18.73 -10.26 1.27
C GLU A 102 18.06 -11.07 2.37
N LEU A 103 17.42 -10.39 3.34
CA LEU A 103 16.62 -11.08 4.35
C LEU A 103 15.44 -11.81 3.73
N LEU A 104 14.72 -11.15 2.82
CA LEU A 104 13.57 -11.75 2.14
C LEU A 104 13.97 -12.93 1.27
N GLU A 105 15.15 -12.89 0.68
CA GLU A 105 15.70 -13.96 -0.15
C GLU A 105 16.08 -15.20 0.68
N GLN A 106 16.46 -15.02 1.95
CA GLN A 106 16.81 -16.12 2.86
C GLN A 106 15.61 -16.85 3.43
N LEU A 107 14.40 -16.26 3.34
CA LEU A 107 13.19 -16.89 3.86
C LEU A 107 12.84 -18.16 3.08
N THR A 108 12.42 -19.16 3.81
CA THR A 108 12.03 -20.48 3.30
C THR A 108 10.50 -20.58 3.20
N PRO A 109 9.97 -21.60 2.50
CA PRO A 109 8.54 -21.88 2.53
C PRO A 109 8.01 -22.09 3.95
N LEU A 110 8.80 -22.69 4.84
CA LEU A 110 8.41 -22.90 6.25
C LEU A 110 8.20 -21.57 6.99
N ASP A 111 9.06 -20.58 6.77
CA ASP A 111 8.90 -19.25 7.39
C ASP A 111 7.59 -18.58 6.96
N ILE A 112 7.15 -18.83 5.72
CA ILE A 112 5.87 -18.32 5.23
C ILE A 112 4.68 -19.09 5.87
N GLU A 113 4.82 -20.40 6.07
CA GLU A 113 3.82 -21.21 6.78
C GLU A 113 3.72 -20.80 8.26
N GLU A 114 4.83 -20.52 8.92
CA GLU A 114 4.86 -19.96 10.28
C GLU A 114 4.19 -18.60 10.37
N TYR A 115 4.44 -17.72 9.39
CA TYR A 115 3.70 -16.46 9.27
C TYR A 115 2.19 -16.67 9.14
N LEU A 116 1.74 -17.63 8.33
CA LEU A 116 0.30 -17.96 8.23
C LEU A 116 -0.27 -18.51 9.54
N ALA A 117 0.52 -19.27 10.30
CA ALA A 117 0.12 -19.75 11.62
C ALA A 117 0.02 -18.61 12.63
N TYR A 118 0.99 -17.69 12.64
CA TYR A 118 0.97 -16.46 13.46
C TYR A 118 -0.28 -15.62 13.19
N LEU A 119 -0.65 -15.44 11.91
CA LEU A 119 -1.81 -14.65 11.52
C LEU A 119 -3.15 -15.15 12.05
N LYS A 120 -3.27 -16.42 12.46
CA LYS A 120 -4.52 -16.93 13.02
C LYS A 120 -4.90 -16.21 14.32
N TYR A 121 -3.90 -15.84 15.10
CA TYR A 121 -4.05 -15.04 16.31
C TYR A 121 -2.72 -14.31 16.61
N TYR A 122 -2.76 -13.00 16.74
CA TYR A 122 -1.63 -12.20 17.16
C TYR A 122 -2.12 -10.93 17.90
N VAL A 123 -1.24 -10.33 18.68
CA VAL A 123 -1.51 -9.08 19.39
C VAL A 123 -0.63 -8.00 18.78
N LYS A 124 -1.22 -6.87 18.39
CA LYS A 124 -0.50 -5.70 17.91
C LYS A 124 -1.01 -4.47 18.63
N ASP A 125 -0.09 -3.67 19.18
CA ASP A 125 -0.40 -2.45 19.95
C ASP A 125 -1.42 -2.70 21.08
N GLY A 126 -1.37 -3.89 21.71
CA GLY A 126 -2.30 -4.29 22.75
C GLY A 126 -3.69 -4.71 22.26
N VAL A 127 -3.88 -4.80 20.95
CA VAL A 127 -5.15 -5.24 20.34
C VAL A 127 -4.99 -6.65 19.79
N GLU A 128 -5.94 -7.52 20.13
CA GLU A 128 -6.00 -8.89 19.61
C GLU A 128 -6.54 -8.88 18.18
N HIS A 129 -5.86 -9.60 17.31
CA HIS A 129 -6.23 -9.78 15.90
C HIS A 129 -6.36 -11.27 15.58
N THR A 130 -7.42 -11.60 14.84
CA THR A 130 -7.64 -12.93 14.31
C THR A 130 -7.91 -12.85 12.81
N ASN A 131 -7.50 -13.86 12.07
CA ASN A 131 -7.85 -13.99 10.66
C ASN A 131 -8.53 -15.32 10.41
N ASP A 132 -9.67 -15.27 9.73
CA ASP A 132 -10.31 -16.44 9.16
C ASP A 132 -9.58 -16.93 7.90
N GLU A 133 -10.04 -18.03 7.33
CA GLU A 133 -9.45 -18.64 6.13
C GLU A 133 -9.42 -17.67 4.94
N ARG A 134 -10.41 -16.79 4.79
CA ARG A 134 -10.47 -15.78 3.74
C ARG A 134 -9.42 -14.69 3.95
N GLY A 135 -9.24 -14.26 5.21
CA GLY A 135 -8.20 -13.32 5.61
C GLY A 135 -6.80 -13.86 5.34
N LEU A 136 -6.53 -15.10 5.75
CA LEU A 136 -5.26 -15.79 5.49
C LEU A 136 -4.98 -15.94 3.99
N LYS A 137 -6.00 -16.36 3.21
CA LYS A 137 -5.88 -16.51 1.76
C LYS A 137 -5.55 -15.19 1.08
N ARG A 138 -6.21 -14.09 1.50
CA ARG A 138 -5.93 -12.76 0.95
C ARG A 138 -4.50 -12.31 1.26
N LYS A 139 -4.05 -12.45 2.50
CA LYS A 139 -2.69 -12.06 2.92
C LYS A 139 -1.62 -12.88 2.19
N LEU A 140 -1.80 -14.17 2.02
CA LEU A 140 -0.89 -14.99 1.24
C LEU A 140 -0.90 -14.59 -0.25
N ALA A 141 -2.07 -14.23 -0.83
CA ALA A 141 -2.14 -13.76 -2.20
C ALA A 141 -1.39 -12.44 -2.41
N SER A 142 -1.49 -11.50 -1.43
CA SER A 142 -0.73 -10.25 -1.44
C SER A 142 0.78 -10.52 -1.40
N LEU A 143 1.22 -11.41 -0.52
CA LEU A 143 2.61 -11.79 -0.36
C LEU A 143 3.16 -12.49 -1.63
N ARG A 144 2.38 -13.40 -2.24
CA ARG A 144 2.72 -14.04 -3.51
C ARG A 144 2.90 -13.03 -4.64
N THR A 145 2.00 -12.05 -4.74
CA THR A 145 2.10 -11.01 -5.76
C THR A 145 3.39 -10.20 -5.58
N PHE A 146 3.75 -9.91 -4.33
CA PHE A 146 4.97 -9.19 -3.98
C PHE A 146 6.23 -10.01 -4.33
N TYR A 147 6.34 -11.23 -3.86
CA TYR A 147 7.48 -12.11 -4.15
C TYR A 147 7.61 -12.41 -5.63
N HIS A 148 6.50 -12.67 -6.32
CA HIS A 148 6.50 -12.88 -7.77
C HIS A 148 7.03 -11.64 -8.52
N TYR A 149 6.64 -10.42 -8.09
CA TYR A 149 7.17 -9.20 -8.67
C TYR A 149 8.68 -9.08 -8.47
N LEU A 150 9.18 -9.32 -7.26
CA LEU A 150 10.61 -9.28 -6.96
C LEU A 150 11.38 -10.30 -7.78
N TYR A 151 10.90 -11.54 -7.85
CA TYR A 151 11.51 -12.61 -8.62
C TYR A 151 11.51 -12.31 -10.14
N LYS A 152 10.40 -11.87 -10.68
CA LYS A 152 10.24 -11.55 -12.11
C LYS A 152 11.15 -10.41 -12.57
N ASN A 153 11.52 -9.49 -11.68
CA ASN A 153 12.38 -8.36 -11.99
C ASN A 153 13.82 -8.55 -11.46
N ASP A 154 14.22 -9.76 -11.19
CA ASP A 154 15.58 -10.16 -10.78
C ASP A 154 16.07 -9.46 -9.49
N PHE A 155 15.15 -9.04 -8.61
CA PHE A 155 15.50 -8.52 -7.29
C PHE A 155 15.88 -9.63 -6.32
N ILE A 156 15.31 -10.82 -6.49
CA ILE A 156 15.58 -12.04 -5.73
C ILE A 156 15.70 -13.22 -6.69
N HIS A 157 16.43 -14.27 -6.28
CA HIS A 157 16.67 -15.45 -7.11
C HIS A 157 15.68 -16.59 -6.86
N GLN A 158 14.89 -16.52 -5.80
CA GLN A 158 13.90 -17.54 -5.46
C GLN A 158 12.65 -16.91 -4.80
N ASP A 159 11.52 -17.56 -5.03
CA ASP A 159 10.22 -17.18 -4.44
C ASP A 159 9.77 -18.28 -3.47
N PRO A 160 9.90 -18.08 -2.14
CA PRO A 160 9.50 -19.08 -1.15
C PRO A 160 7.99 -19.33 -1.13
N THR A 161 7.18 -18.36 -1.57
CA THR A 161 5.72 -18.46 -1.52
C THR A 161 5.16 -19.43 -2.55
N PHE A 162 5.96 -19.78 -3.57
CA PHE A 162 5.53 -20.68 -4.64
C PHE A 162 5.19 -22.08 -4.13
N LYS A 163 5.90 -22.57 -3.11
CA LYS A 163 5.73 -23.90 -2.54
C LYS A 163 4.71 -23.99 -1.40
N VAL A 164 4.17 -22.86 -0.95
CA VAL A 164 3.20 -22.79 0.16
C VAL A 164 1.79 -23.01 -0.38
N ASP A 165 1.03 -23.90 0.19
CA ASP A 165 -0.35 -24.14 -0.24
C ASP A 165 -1.31 -23.00 0.15
N MET A 166 -2.29 -22.71 -0.71
CA MET A 166 -3.35 -21.77 -0.38
C MET A 166 -4.28 -22.35 0.68
N PRO A 167 -4.60 -21.59 1.74
CA PRO A 167 -5.60 -22.00 2.72
C PRO A 167 -6.92 -22.38 2.03
N LYS A 168 -7.47 -23.54 2.37
CA LYS A 168 -8.79 -23.97 1.91
C LYS A 168 -9.87 -23.15 2.61
N ILE A 169 -10.87 -22.71 1.86
CA ILE A 169 -12.04 -22.03 2.42
C ILE A 169 -13.11 -23.11 2.64
N HIS A 170 -13.53 -23.27 3.89
CA HIS A 170 -14.68 -24.10 4.20
C HIS A 170 -15.94 -23.24 4.10
N ASP A 171 -16.86 -23.62 3.21
CA ASP A 171 -18.14 -22.92 3.07
C ASP A 171 -18.96 -23.10 4.34
N LYS A 172 -19.32 -21.99 4.98
CA LYS A 172 -20.29 -22.04 6.09
C LYS A 172 -21.65 -22.38 5.49
N THR A 173 -22.22 -23.50 5.93
CA THR A 173 -23.61 -23.87 5.58
C THR A 173 -24.53 -22.72 5.99
N ILE A 174 -25.16 -22.07 5.02
CA ILE A 174 -26.16 -21.04 5.29
C ILE A 174 -27.41 -21.77 5.76
N ILE A 175 -27.68 -21.77 7.06
CA ILE A 175 -28.96 -22.21 7.61
C ILE A 175 -29.96 -21.09 7.25
N ARG A 176 -30.81 -21.33 6.25
CA ARG A 176 -31.97 -20.49 6.00
C ARG A 176 -32.96 -20.83 7.11
N LEU A 177 -33.32 -19.85 7.91
CA LEU A 177 -34.48 -19.89 8.79
C LEU A 177 -35.69 -19.66 7.88
N ASP A 178 -36.52 -20.70 7.71
CA ASP A 178 -37.83 -20.61 7.05
C ASP A 178 -38.81 -19.86 7.96
#